data_40e2d28c02ee5ed6c2da0cbf87b3e6b3
#
_entry.id   40e2d28c02ee5ed6c2da0cbf87b3e6b3
#
_cell.length_a   1.000
_cell.length_b   1.000
_cell.length_c   1.000
_cell.angle_alpha   90.00
_cell.angle_beta   90.00
_cell.angle_gamma   90.00
#
_symmetry.space_group_name_H-M   'P 1'
#
loop_
_entity.id
_entity.type
_entity.pdbx_description
1 polymer ?
#
loop_
_entity_poly.entity_id
_entity_poly.type
_entity_poly.pdbx_seq_one_letter_code
_entity_poly.pdbx_strand_id
1 'polypeptide(L)'
;MPAITAAPIRSLLLLLCLAMVACQREAPVEAPSTIVDMPATTELGGAISGGVTPSPAPKAPGLEGTQWPPVELTSGEAWVNCSVDDVGGEQGVALTDLSFSRVVDALTPCEEAGVLRVGYSGKIGADFTALVERVANVAGRLKISRRLLDLDSSGGHIEDAMKAGDAIGASQWTLRVGEQAICHSSCVLILAAGDDRQIAGKVGIHRMM
;
A
#
# COMPACT_ATOMS: atom_id res chain seq x y z
N MET A 1 62.98 -1.97 29.01
CA MET A 1 61.61 -2.32 28.69
C MET A 1 60.72 -1.49 29.60
N PRO A 2 60.11 -0.42 29.14
CA PRO A 2 59.19 0.36 29.97
C PRO A 2 57.74 -0.14 29.82
N ALA A 3 57.06 -0.28 30.92
CA ALA A 3 55.67 -0.68 31.04
C ALA A 3 54.75 0.48 30.66
N ILE A 4 53.77 0.23 29.76
CA ILE A 4 52.75 1.18 29.37
C ILE A 4 51.54 0.97 30.28
N THR A 5 51.27 1.94 31.13
CA THR A 5 50.09 2.01 31.98
C THR A 5 48.86 2.46 31.20
N ALA A 6 47.84 1.61 31.14
CA ALA A 6 46.55 1.92 30.55
C ALA A 6 45.71 2.78 31.50
N ALA A 7 45.34 3.98 31.08
CA ALA A 7 44.40 4.86 31.77
C ALA A 7 42.93 4.50 31.42
N PRO A 8 41.98 4.70 32.36
CA PRO A 8 40.62 4.21 32.20
C PRO A 8 39.74 5.14 31.36
N ILE A 9 39.26 4.64 30.23
CA ILE A 9 38.35 5.30 29.27
C ILE A 9 36.91 5.43 29.82
N ARG A 10 36.68 5.15 31.08
CA ARG A 10 35.31 5.12 31.65
C ARG A 10 34.71 6.48 32.04
N SER A 11 35.49 7.56 32.08
CA SER A 11 34.97 8.89 32.50
C SER A 11 34.45 9.78 31.36
N LEU A 12 34.71 9.46 30.10
CA LEU A 12 34.29 10.31 28.99
C LEU A 12 32.88 10.00 28.44
N LEU A 13 32.32 8.84 28.77
CA LEU A 13 30.99 8.41 28.30
C LEU A 13 29.81 8.95 29.11
N LEU A 14 30.07 9.50 30.32
CA LEU A 14 28.98 10.00 31.19
C LEU A 14 28.60 11.46 30.94
N LEU A 15 29.38 12.20 30.19
CA LEU A 15 29.14 13.64 29.92
C LEU A 15 28.40 13.91 28.63
N LEU A 16 28.18 12.89 27.77
CA LEU A 16 27.47 13.03 26.47
C LEU A 16 25.97 12.72 26.56
N CYS A 17 25.46 12.21 27.68
CA CYS A 17 24.04 11.84 27.83
C CYS A 17 23.12 12.91 28.38
N LEU A 18 23.64 14.11 28.76
CA LEU A 18 22.80 15.17 29.38
C LEU A 18 22.36 16.31 28.45
N ALA A 19 22.61 16.24 27.15
CA ALA A 19 22.32 17.33 26.22
C ALA A 19 21.10 17.07 25.26
N MET A 20 20.30 16.04 25.47
CA MET A 20 19.18 15.68 24.58
C MET A 20 17.81 15.67 25.26
N VAL A 21 17.54 16.62 26.14
CA VAL A 21 16.18 16.81 26.68
C VAL A 21 15.79 18.27 26.58
N ALA A 22 15.42 18.69 25.37
CA ALA A 22 14.63 19.88 25.13
C ALA A 22 13.98 19.83 23.73
N CYS A 23 13.06 18.89 23.50
CA CYS A 23 12.05 19.05 22.45
C CYS A 23 10.71 19.29 23.14
N GLN A 24 10.28 20.54 23.04
CA GLN A 24 9.01 21.03 23.61
C GLN A 24 7.83 20.31 22.94
N ARG A 25 6.95 19.78 23.79
CA ARG A 25 5.60 19.33 23.39
C ARG A 25 4.77 20.57 23.11
N GLU A 26 4.36 20.76 21.86
CA GLU A 26 3.24 21.63 21.53
C GLU A 26 1.93 20.93 21.92
N ALA A 27 1.08 21.66 22.63
CA ALA A 27 -0.23 21.21 23.09
C ALA A 27 -1.24 21.15 21.94
N PRO A 28 -2.21 20.23 21.96
CA PRO A 28 -3.26 20.16 20.96
C PRO A 28 -4.20 21.36 21.05
N VAL A 29 -4.42 22.02 19.92
CA VAL A 29 -5.46 23.06 19.78
C VAL A 29 -6.81 22.34 19.69
N GLU A 30 -7.65 22.58 20.69
CA GLU A 30 -9.05 22.15 20.75
C GLU A 30 -9.87 22.93 19.70
N ALA A 31 -10.50 22.21 18.76
CA ALA A 31 -11.49 22.76 17.84
C ALA A 31 -12.88 22.75 18.48
N PRO A 32 -13.70 23.81 18.32
CA PRO A 32 -15.01 23.88 18.95
C PRO A 32 -16.03 22.96 18.26
N SER A 33 -16.63 22.09 19.06
CA SER A 33 -17.74 21.21 18.65
C SER A 33 -19.03 22.00 18.53
N THR A 34 -19.51 22.20 17.32
CA THR A 34 -20.88 22.71 17.09
C THR A 34 -21.83 21.51 16.95
N ILE A 35 -22.61 21.27 17.98
CA ILE A 35 -23.71 20.31 17.96
C ILE A 35 -24.86 20.98 17.21
N VAL A 36 -25.28 20.45 16.09
CA VAL A 36 -26.55 20.81 15.41
C VAL A 36 -27.55 19.71 15.70
N ASP A 37 -28.51 20.08 16.51
CA ASP A 37 -29.69 19.28 16.87
C ASP A 37 -30.65 19.25 15.66
N MET A 38 -31.03 18.08 15.19
CA MET A 38 -32.09 17.93 14.20
C MET A 38 -33.17 16.97 14.69
N PRO A 39 -34.47 17.35 14.54
CA PRO A 39 -35.56 16.63 15.16
C PRO A 39 -35.92 15.33 14.45
N ALA A 40 -36.33 14.36 15.26
CA ALA A 40 -36.89 13.09 14.84
C ALA A 40 -38.26 13.29 14.16
N THR A 41 -38.42 12.79 12.94
CA THR A 41 -39.72 12.53 12.35
C THR A 41 -39.98 11.04 12.28
N THR A 42 -40.96 10.64 13.04
CA THR A 42 -41.62 9.32 13.04
C THR A 42 -42.57 9.27 11.84
N GLU A 43 -42.42 8.29 10.96
CA GLU A 43 -43.51 7.86 10.08
C GLU A 43 -43.64 6.34 10.07
N LEU A 44 -44.85 5.96 10.40
CA LEU A 44 -45.40 4.61 10.46
C LEU A 44 -45.86 4.15 9.08
N GLY A 45 -45.64 2.87 8.73
CA GLY A 45 -46.64 2.20 7.91
C GLY A 45 -46.13 1.44 6.70
N GLY A 46 -46.40 0.15 6.66
CA GLY A 46 -46.62 -0.61 5.44
C GLY A 46 -45.82 -1.90 5.25
N ALA A 47 -46.40 -3.00 5.73
CA ALA A 47 -45.98 -4.35 5.34
C ALA A 47 -46.33 -4.59 3.86
N ILE A 48 -45.33 -4.95 3.03
CA ILE A 48 -45.57 -5.61 1.75
C ILE A 48 -44.69 -6.88 1.68
N SER A 49 -45.39 -7.99 1.65
CA SER A 49 -44.86 -9.31 1.34
C SER A 49 -44.35 -9.32 -0.13
N GLY A 50 -43.09 -9.67 -0.35
CA GLY A 50 -42.54 -9.80 -1.70
C GLY A 50 -41.19 -10.49 -1.69
N GLY A 51 -41.12 -11.68 -2.26
CA GLY A 51 -40.01 -12.41 -2.84
C GLY A 51 -38.63 -12.28 -2.20
N VAL A 52 -38.19 -13.35 -1.53
CA VAL A 52 -36.79 -13.47 -1.07
C VAL A 52 -35.88 -13.63 -2.27
N THR A 53 -35.38 -12.53 -2.79
CA THR A 53 -34.16 -12.54 -3.62
C THR A 53 -32.98 -12.77 -2.67
N PRO A 54 -32.02 -13.67 -2.96
CA PRO A 54 -30.88 -13.84 -2.10
C PRO A 54 -30.14 -12.49 -1.97
N SER A 55 -30.12 -11.94 -0.75
CA SER A 55 -29.37 -10.74 -0.44
C SER A 55 -27.90 -10.99 -0.70
N PRO A 56 -27.20 -10.12 -1.44
CA PRO A 56 -25.75 -10.23 -1.54
C PRO A 56 -25.14 -10.17 -0.13
N ALA A 57 -24.12 -10.99 0.11
CA ALA A 57 -23.41 -11.03 1.39
C ALA A 57 -23.07 -9.61 1.87
N PRO A 58 -23.18 -9.32 3.18
CA PRO A 58 -22.93 -8.00 3.72
C PRO A 58 -21.47 -7.60 3.42
N LYS A 59 -21.30 -6.54 2.62
CA LYS A 59 -19.97 -5.94 2.38
C LYS A 59 -19.40 -5.45 3.71
N ALA A 60 -18.10 -5.63 3.87
CA ALA A 60 -17.36 -5.19 5.05
C ALA A 60 -17.67 -3.72 5.38
N PRO A 61 -17.92 -3.37 6.65
CA PRO A 61 -18.23 -2.00 7.06
C PRO A 61 -17.10 -1.04 6.66
N GLY A 62 -17.43 0.05 5.98
CA GLY A 62 -16.45 1.08 5.55
C GLY A 62 -16.10 1.08 4.07
N LEU A 63 -16.68 0.16 3.27
CA LEU A 63 -16.50 0.13 1.82
C LEU A 63 -17.62 0.85 1.05
N GLU A 64 -18.64 1.35 1.73
CA GLU A 64 -19.79 2.00 1.08
C GLU A 64 -19.47 3.43 0.64
N GLY A 65 -20.07 3.85 -0.47
CA GLY A 65 -20.09 5.24 -0.92
C GLY A 65 -18.85 5.76 -1.66
N THR A 66 -17.82 4.95 -1.87
CA THR A 66 -16.65 5.39 -2.63
C THR A 66 -16.87 5.23 -4.13
N GLN A 67 -16.81 6.35 -4.84
CA GLN A 67 -16.79 6.35 -6.31
C GLN A 67 -15.44 6.89 -6.78
N TRP A 68 -14.76 6.10 -7.59
CA TRP A 68 -13.56 6.54 -8.28
C TRP A 68 -13.85 6.83 -9.75
N PRO A 69 -13.16 7.78 -10.37
CA PRO A 69 -13.20 7.92 -11.80
C PRO A 69 -12.83 6.59 -12.47
N PRO A 70 -13.45 6.21 -13.58
CA PRO A 70 -13.10 4.99 -14.30
C PRO A 70 -11.64 5.10 -14.77
N VAL A 71 -10.86 4.07 -14.49
CA VAL A 71 -9.47 3.92 -14.97
C VAL A 71 -9.30 2.46 -15.36
N GLU A 72 -8.82 2.25 -16.57
CA GLU A 72 -8.38 0.95 -17.05
C GLU A 72 -6.85 0.89 -17.07
N LEU A 73 -6.30 -0.26 -16.72
CA LEU A 73 -4.87 -0.52 -16.79
C LEU A 73 -4.51 -0.83 -18.25
N THR A 74 -3.79 0.06 -18.87
CA THR A 74 -3.40 0.00 -20.30
C THR A 74 -1.90 -0.02 -20.54
N SER A 75 -1.11 0.40 -19.53
CA SER A 75 0.35 0.46 -19.61
C SER A 75 1.04 -0.87 -19.31
N GLY A 76 0.26 -1.87 -18.86
CA GLY A 76 0.76 -3.18 -18.48
C GLY A 76 -0.34 -4.12 -18.05
N GLU A 77 0.07 -5.22 -17.44
CA GLU A 77 -0.80 -6.25 -16.88
C GLU A 77 -0.62 -6.32 -15.37
N ALA A 78 -1.73 -6.47 -14.65
CA ALA A 78 -1.70 -6.69 -13.21
C ALA A 78 -2.59 -7.88 -12.82
N TRP A 79 -2.19 -8.51 -11.73
CA TRP A 79 -2.95 -9.59 -11.10
C TRP A 79 -2.88 -9.49 -9.58
N VAL A 80 -3.86 -10.08 -8.92
CA VAL A 80 -3.98 -10.15 -7.46
C VAL A 80 -4.03 -11.61 -7.01
N ASN A 81 -3.27 -11.93 -5.98
CA ASN A 81 -3.29 -13.23 -5.31
C ASN A 81 -3.28 -13.04 -3.78
N CYS A 82 -3.87 -13.97 -3.05
CA CYS A 82 -3.97 -13.95 -1.58
C CYS A 82 -2.99 -14.92 -0.92
N SER A 83 -1.86 -15.20 -1.56
CA SER A 83 -0.79 -16.09 -1.06
C SER A 83 0.58 -15.43 -1.15
N VAL A 84 1.47 -15.80 -0.24
CA VAL A 84 2.87 -15.35 -0.26
C VAL A 84 3.71 -16.17 -1.24
N ASP A 85 3.36 -17.45 -1.37
CA ASP A 85 4.14 -18.42 -2.11
C ASP A 85 3.70 -18.49 -3.58
N ASP A 86 4.66 -18.67 -4.48
CA ASP A 86 4.44 -19.04 -5.86
C ASP A 86 4.03 -20.53 -5.93
N VAL A 87 2.90 -20.90 -5.33
CA VAL A 87 2.45 -22.29 -5.36
C VAL A 87 1.90 -22.59 -6.74
N GLY A 88 2.74 -23.17 -7.59
CA GLY A 88 2.27 -23.89 -8.78
C GLY A 88 1.85 -23.03 -9.97
N GLY A 89 2.33 -21.79 -10.10
CA GLY A 89 2.04 -20.97 -11.31
C GLY A 89 0.59 -20.52 -11.43
N GLU A 90 -0.18 -20.53 -10.36
CA GLU A 90 -1.51 -19.92 -10.35
C GLU A 90 -1.34 -18.41 -10.50
N GLN A 91 -1.55 -17.97 -11.74
CA GLN A 91 -1.75 -16.57 -12.01
C GLN A 91 -2.96 -16.11 -11.22
N GLY A 92 -2.80 -15.06 -10.41
CA GLY A 92 -3.89 -14.49 -9.64
C GLY A 92 -5.02 -13.95 -10.52
N VAL A 93 -6.01 -13.35 -9.91
CA VAL A 93 -7.12 -12.70 -10.63
C VAL A 93 -6.59 -11.47 -11.36
N ALA A 94 -6.79 -11.40 -12.68
CA ALA A 94 -6.39 -10.25 -13.48
C ALA A 94 -7.15 -8.98 -13.04
N LEU A 95 -6.43 -7.88 -12.93
CA LEU A 95 -6.98 -6.60 -12.51
C LEU A 95 -6.72 -5.54 -13.59
N THR A 96 -7.63 -5.43 -14.54
CA THR A 96 -7.58 -4.46 -15.66
C THR A 96 -8.48 -3.24 -15.41
N ASP A 97 -9.68 -3.46 -14.90
CA ASP A 97 -10.60 -2.40 -14.47
C ASP A 97 -10.31 -2.05 -13.01
N LEU A 98 -9.88 -0.80 -12.79
CA LEU A 98 -9.53 -0.28 -11.49
C LEU A 98 -10.69 0.44 -10.80
N SER A 99 -11.95 0.21 -11.20
CA SER A 99 -13.11 0.71 -10.47
C SER A 99 -13.14 0.20 -9.03
N PHE A 100 -13.79 0.95 -8.15
CA PHE A 100 -13.83 0.60 -6.73
C PHE A 100 -14.39 -0.81 -6.50
N SER A 101 -15.49 -1.16 -7.17
CA SER A 101 -16.11 -2.49 -7.03
C SER A 101 -15.17 -3.61 -7.47
N ARG A 102 -14.46 -3.44 -8.59
CA ARG A 102 -13.55 -4.46 -9.10
C ARG A 102 -12.34 -4.66 -8.20
N VAL A 103 -11.77 -3.57 -7.68
CA VAL A 103 -10.66 -3.68 -6.72
C VAL A 103 -11.13 -4.34 -5.42
N VAL A 104 -12.33 -3.98 -4.90
CA VAL A 104 -12.90 -4.62 -3.71
C VAL A 104 -13.15 -6.11 -3.96
N ASP A 105 -13.78 -6.47 -5.08
CA ASP A 105 -14.08 -7.86 -5.40
C ASP A 105 -12.79 -8.71 -5.51
N ALA A 106 -11.73 -8.14 -6.09
CA ALA A 106 -10.42 -8.82 -6.20
C ALA A 106 -9.70 -8.98 -4.85
N LEU A 107 -9.83 -8.02 -3.94
CA LEU A 107 -9.11 -8.01 -2.67
C LEU A 107 -9.87 -8.67 -1.51
N THR A 108 -11.19 -8.77 -1.58
CA THR A 108 -12.02 -9.37 -0.51
C THR A 108 -11.55 -10.77 -0.09
N PRO A 109 -11.18 -11.68 -1.01
CA PRO A 109 -10.67 -13.01 -0.61
C PRO A 109 -9.37 -12.94 0.21
N CYS A 110 -8.59 -11.84 0.08
CA CYS A 110 -7.33 -11.67 0.78
C CYS A 110 -7.50 -11.15 2.23
N GLU A 111 -8.70 -10.71 2.62
CA GLU A 111 -8.99 -10.25 3.98
C GLU A 111 -8.80 -11.39 4.99
N GLU A 112 -9.38 -12.55 4.72
CA GLU A 112 -9.26 -13.73 5.60
C GLU A 112 -7.82 -14.26 5.64
N ALA A 113 -7.13 -14.28 4.50
CA ALA A 113 -5.74 -14.70 4.41
C ALA A 113 -4.77 -13.73 5.11
N GLY A 114 -5.17 -12.47 5.29
CA GLY A 114 -4.33 -11.39 5.82
C GLY A 114 -3.14 -11.02 4.93
N VAL A 115 -3.12 -11.54 3.70
CA VAL A 115 -2.03 -11.39 2.73
C VAL A 115 -2.58 -10.95 1.39
N LEU A 116 -1.94 -9.94 0.82
CA LEU A 116 -2.18 -9.45 -0.54
C LEU A 116 -0.88 -9.49 -1.32
N ARG A 117 -0.90 -10.12 -2.47
CA ARG A 117 0.17 -10.09 -3.45
C ARG A 117 -0.36 -9.51 -4.76
N VAL A 118 0.25 -8.47 -5.23
CA VAL A 118 -0.03 -7.83 -6.52
C VAL A 118 1.15 -8.04 -7.43
N GLY A 119 0.93 -8.54 -8.63
CA GLY A 119 1.95 -8.57 -9.67
C GLY A 119 1.66 -7.49 -10.71
N TYR A 120 2.72 -6.88 -11.21
CA TYR A 120 2.66 -5.91 -12.30
C TYR A 120 3.78 -6.15 -13.30
N SER A 121 3.41 -6.25 -14.58
CA SER A 121 4.35 -6.28 -15.69
C SER A 121 3.96 -5.21 -16.71
N GLY A 122 4.84 -4.22 -16.94
CA GLY A 122 4.55 -3.15 -17.89
C GLY A 122 5.34 -1.87 -17.66
N LYS A 123 4.87 -0.77 -18.27
CA LYS A 123 5.47 0.57 -18.12
C LYS A 123 4.82 1.32 -16.98
N ILE A 124 5.61 2.12 -16.28
CA ILE A 124 5.08 3.01 -15.22
C ILE A 124 4.38 4.20 -15.85
N GLY A 125 3.09 4.33 -15.59
CA GLY A 125 2.24 5.41 -16.03
C GLY A 125 1.20 5.78 -14.98
N ALA A 126 0.30 6.70 -15.31
CA ALA A 126 -0.73 7.18 -14.40
C ALA A 126 -1.72 6.07 -13.99
N ASP A 127 -1.95 5.10 -14.84
CA ASP A 127 -2.80 3.93 -14.56
C ASP A 127 -2.12 2.95 -13.58
N PHE A 128 -0.79 2.78 -13.64
CA PHE A 128 -0.04 2.07 -12.61
C PHE A 128 -0.11 2.80 -11.25
N THR A 129 0.02 4.12 -11.25
CA THR A 129 -0.16 4.92 -10.03
C THR A 129 -1.54 4.69 -9.43
N ALA A 130 -2.59 4.77 -10.27
CA ALA A 130 -3.96 4.50 -9.83
C ALA A 130 -4.14 3.07 -9.30
N LEU A 131 -3.51 2.07 -9.92
CA LEU A 131 -3.49 0.70 -9.41
C LEU A 131 -2.97 0.65 -7.98
N VAL A 132 -1.78 1.20 -7.73
CA VAL A 132 -1.13 1.16 -6.41
C VAL A 132 -1.97 1.90 -5.37
N GLU A 133 -2.40 3.13 -5.65
CA GLU A 133 -3.20 3.95 -4.73
C GLU A 133 -4.53 3.28 -4.36
N ARG A 134 -5.24 2.72 -5.35
CA ARG A 134 -6.55 2.09 -5.15
C ARG A 134 -6.43 0.78 -4.39
N VAL A 135 -5.46 -0.04 -4.74
CA VAL A 135 -5.18 -1.29 -4.02
C VAL A 135 -4.75 -1.01 -2.59
N ALA A 136 -3.84 -0.05 -2.36
CA ALA A 136 -3.41 0.34 -1.02
C ALA A 136 -4.60 0.84 -0.16
N ASN A 137 -5.50 1.65 -0.75
CA ASN A 137 -6.69 2.15 -0.08
C ASN A 137 -7.63 1.00 0.36
N VAL A 138 -7.99 0.10 -0.55
CA VAL A 138 -8.88 -1.03 -0.24
C VAL A 138 -8.21 -2.00 0.73
N ALA A 139 -6.94 -2.34 0.53
CA ALA A 139 -6.19 -3.21 1.44
C ALA A 139 -6.13 -2.64 2.87
N GLY A 140 -6.01 -1.31 3.00
CA GLY A 140 -6.10 -0.63 4.29
C GLY A 140 -7.47 -0.78 4.96
N ARG A 141 -8.55 -0.63 4.21
CA ARG A 141 -9.94 -0.79 4.70
C ARG A 141 -10.25 -2.24 5.11
N LEU A 142 -9.75 -3.21 4.34
CA LEU A 142 -9.85 -4.63 4.63
C LEU A 142 -8.85 -5.10 5.70
N LYS A 143 -8.02 -4.18 6.24
CA LYS A 143 -7.01 -4.48 7.27
C LYS A 143 -6.02 -5.56 6.87
N ILE A 144 -5.75 -5.70 5.58
CA ILE A 144 -4.73 -6.64 5.08
C ILE A 144 -3.36 -6.09 5.45
N SER A 145 -2.68 -6.77 6.37
CA SER A 145 -1.43 -6.28 6.96
C SER A 145 -0.19 -6.61 6.13
N ARG A 146 -0.18 -7.74 5.44
CA ARG A 146 0.95 -8.19 4.65
C ARG A 146 0.71 -7.91 3.17
N ARG A 147 1.50 -7.01 2.59
CA ARG A 147 1.33 -6.56 1.20
C ARG A 147 2.62 -6.75 0.43
N LEU A 148 2.51 -7.43 -0.70
CA LEU A 148 3.62 -7.70 -1.61
C LEU A 148 3.31 -7.11 -2.98
N LEU A 149 4.32 -6.52 -3.62
CA LEU A 149 4.23 -6.05 -5.01
C LEU A 149 5.39 -6.63 -5.81
N ASP A 150 5.06 -7.53 -6.73
CA ASP A 150 5.99 -8.07 -7.71
C ASP A 150 6.07 -7.12 -8.90
N LEU A 151 7.28 -6.68 -9.22
CA LEU A 151 7.55 -5.71 -10.27
C LEU A 151 8.36 -6.33 -11.41
N ASP A 152 7.85 -6.15 -12.64
CA ASP A 152 8.57 -6.39 -13.88
C ASP A 152 8.35 -5.20 -14.81
N SER A 153 9.29 -4.24 -14.82
CA SER A 153 9.13 -2.98 -15.53
C SER A 153 10.44 -2.41 -16.07
N SER A 154 10.40 -1.98 -17.30
CA SER A 154 11.48 -1.19 -17.90
C SER A 154 11.49 0.28 -17.45
N GLY A 155 10.56 0.69 -16.59
CA GLY A 155 10.36 2.06 -16.17
C GLY A 155 9.25 2.77 -16.95
N GLY A 156 9.25 4.10 -16.91
CA GLY A 156 8.23 4.95 -17.53
C GLY A 156 8.30 6.38 -17.02
N HIS A 157 7.18 6.97 -16.69
CA HIS A 157 7.08 8.35 -16.25
C HIS A 157 7.59 8.51 -14.81
N ILE A 158 8.52 9.41 -14.61
CA ILE A 158 9.16 9.65 -13.29
C ILE A 158 8.15 10.18 -12.28
N GLU A 159 7.30 11.12 -12.66
CA GLU A 159 6.30 11.71 -11.77
C GLU A 159 5.27 10.68 -11.28
N ASP A 160 4.84 9.78 -12.16
CA ASP A 160 3.94 8.70 -11.80
C ASP A 160 4.63 7.68 -10.88
N ALA A 161 5.90 7.37 -11.15
CA ALA A 161 6.69 6.52 -10.27
C ALA A 161 6.86 7.11 -8.86
N MET A 162 7.07 8.42 -8.74
CA MET A 162 7.17 9.11 -7.46
C MET A 162 5.84 9.05 -6.68
N LYS A 163 4.71 9.36 -7.33
CA LYS A 163 3.38 9.26 -6.70
C LYS A 163 3.06 7.83 -6.24
N ALA A 164 3.34 6.84 -7.09
CA ALA A 164 3.18 5.43 -6.71
C ALA A 164 4.10 5.07 -5.53
N GLY A 165 5.34 5.56 -5.52
CA GLY A 165 6.28 5.41 -4.41
C GLY A 165 5.75 6.00 -3.11
N ASP A 166 5.17 7.19 -3.14
CA ASP A 166 4.56 7.81 -1.96
C ASP A 166 3.42 6.96 -1.38
N ALA A 167 2.56 6.41 -2.24
CA ALA A 167 1.47 5.52 -1.81
C ALA A 167 1.99 4.20 -1.22
N ILE A 168 3.08 3.67 -1.76
CA ILE A 168 3.77 2.46 -1.25
C ILE A 168 4.38 2.75 0.12
N GLY A 169 5.18 3.82 0.25
CA GLY A 169 5.83 4.19 1.49
C GLY A 169 4.85 4.50 2.64
N ALA A 170 3.65 5.01 2.31
CA ALA A 170 2.60 5.26 3.29
C ALA A 170 1.87 3.99 3.78
N SER A 171 2.06 2.83 3.14
CA SER A 171 1.18 1.67 3.34
C SER A 171 1.88 0.33 3.57
N GLN A 172 3.15 0.32 3.86
CA GLN A 172 3.96 -0.85 4.25
C GLN A 172 3.93 -2.02 3.25
N TRP A 173 4.82 -1.96 2.26
CA TRP A 173 4.93 -2.97 1.23
C TRP A 173 6.28 -3.67 1.22
N THR A 174 6.26 -4.97 0.96
CA THR A 174 7.43 -5.73 0.49
C THR A 174 7.44 -5.69 -1.03
N LEU A 175 8.48 -5.12 -1.63
CA LEU A 175 8.66 -5.07 -3.08
C LEU A 175 9.56 -6.19 -3.57
N ARG A 176 9.17 -6.81 -4.67
CA ARG A 176 9.87 -7.98 -5.21
C ARG A 176 10.22 -7.78 -6.68
N VAL A 177 11.42 -8.18 -7.07
CA VAL A 177 11.84 -8.34 -8.48
C VAL A 177 12.25 -9.79 -8.65
N GLY A 178 11.41 -10.58 -9.32
CA GLY A 178 11.63 -12.02 -9.55
C GLY A 178 12.83 -12.29 -10.41
N GLU A 179 13.32 -13.54 -10.45
CA GLU A 179 14.57 -13.93 -11.14
C GLU A 179 14.62 -13.52 -12.62
N GLN A 180 13.50 -13.59 -13.33
CA GLN A 180 13.39 -13.23 -14.73
C GLN A 180 12.87 -11.82 -14.97
N ALA A 181 12.47 -11.12 -13.91
CA ALA A 181 11.95 -9.78 -13.96
C ALA A 181 13.04 -8.72 -14.02
N ILE A 182 12.65 -7.55 -14.51
CA ILE A 182 13.50 -6.37 -14.53
C ILE A 182 12.85 -5.23 -13.77
N CYS A 183 13.64 -4.36 -13.16
CA CYS A 183 13.18 -3.09 -12.63
C CYS A 183 14.19 -2.01 -13.03
N HIS A 184 13.89 -1.31 -14.12
CA HIS A 184 14.80 -0.33 -14.68
C HIS A 184 14.24 1.09 -14.62
N SER A 185 15.14 2.09 -14.70
CA SER A 185 14.79 3.52 -14.79
C SER A 185 13.87 3.96 -13.63
N SER A 186 12.71 4.57 -13.91
CA SER A 186 11.77 5.05 -12.88
C SER A 186 11.19 3.94 -11.99
N CYS A 187 11.20 2.66 -12.42
CA CYS A 187 10.83 1.53 -11.56
C CYS A 187 11.72 1.45 -10.30
N VAL A 188 12.98 1.87 -10.38
CA VAL A 188 13.90 1.86 -9.23
C VAL A 188 13.44 2.85 -8.13
N LEU A 189 12.76 3.94 -8.49
CA LEU A 189 12.18 4.87 -7.51
C LEU A 189 11.07 4.20 -6.71
N ILE A 190 10.24 3.40 -7.39
CA ILE A 190 9.20 2.60 -6.73
C ILE A 190 9.83 1.57 -5.80
N LEU A 191 10.83 0.83 -6.30
CA LEU A 191 11.54 -0.18 -5.52
C LEU A 191 12.21 0.41 -4.28
N ALA A 192 12.68 1.66 -4.35
CA ALA A 192 13.28 2.37 -3.22
C ALA A 192 12.26 2.75 -2.13
N ALA A 193 10.98 2.87 -2.47
CA ALA A 193 9.92 3.29 -1.56
C ALA A 193 9.37 2.16 -0.66
N GLY A 194 9.64 0.89 -1.00
CA GLY A 194 9.19 -0.24 -0.18
C GLY A 194 9.93 -0.36 1.15
N ASP A 195 9.24 -0.84 2.17
CA ASP A 195 9.83 -1.10 3.49
C ASP A 195 10.84 -2.25 3.41
N ASP A 196 10.44 -3.34 2.73
CA ASP A 196 11.30 -4.48 2.45
C ASP A 196 11.46 -4.70 0.94
N ARG A 197 12.62 -5.24 0.54
CA ARG A 197 12.94 -5.52 -0.86
C ARG A 197 13.52 -6.91 -1.03
N GLN A 198 12.97 -7.66 -1.98
CA GLN A 198 13.46 -8.99 -2.38
C GLN A 198 13.85 -8.94 -3.87
N ILE A 199 15.13 -8.90 -4.15
CA ILE A 199 15.66 -8.71 -5.50
C ILE A 199 16.40 -9.97 -5.92
N ALA A 200 15.80 -10.74 -6.82
CA ALA A 200 16.44 -11.88 -7.50
C ALA A 200 16.72 -11.56 -8.97
N GLY A 201 15.98 -10.62 -9.55
CA GLY A 201 16.09 -10.21 -10.95
C GLY A 201 17.06 -9.05 -11.17
N LYS A 202 16.89 -8.35 -12.28
CA LYS A 202 17.80 -7.28 -12.71
C LYS A 202 17.26 -5.90 -12.32
N VAL A 203 18.07 -5.12 -11.63
CA VAL A 203 17.76 -3.72 -11.29
C VAL A 203 18.79 -2.80 -11.95
N GLY A 204 18.34 -1.73 -12.60
CA GLY A 204 19.24 -0.83 -13.30
C GLY A 204 18.72 0.59 -13.48
N ILE A 205 19.65 1.54 -13.44
CA ILE A 205 19.38 2.96 -13.72
C ILE A 205 20.11 3.31 -15.01
N HIS A 206 19.40 3.96 -15.95
CA HIS A 206 20.02 4.51 -17.13
C HIS A 206 20.80 5.80 -16.79
N ARG A 207 21.99 5.94 -17.36
CA ARG A 207 22.64 7.25 -17.36
C ARG A 207 21.81 8.17 -18.26
N MET A 208 21.31 9.27 -17.72
CA MET A 208 20.77 10.34 -18.54
C MET A 208 21.97 10.99 -19.29
N MET A 209 21.93 10.91 -20.61
CA MET A 209 22.91 11.57 -21.49
C MET A 209 22.38 12.95 -21.89
#